data_bd5ba6a922cf45c1ec5d89496f72e9b7
#
_entry.id   bd5ba6a922cf45c1ec5d89496f72e9b7
#
_cell.length_a   1.000
_cell.length_b   1.000
_cell.length_c   1.000
_cell.angle_alpha   90.00
_cell.angle_beta   90.00
_cell.angle_gamma   90.00
#
_symmetry.space_group_name_H-M   'P 1'
#
loop_
_entity.id
_entity.type
_entity.pdbx_description
1 polymer ?
#
loop_
_entity_poly.entity_id
_entity_poly.type
_entity_poly.pdbx_seq_one_letter_code
_entity_poly.pdbx_strand_id
1 'polypeptide(L)'
;GSATKFGAEPNSQVSLIDSAFPGMLPVINKECINQAIRTGLGLNAKINNNSVFDRKNYFYADLPQGYQISQYKNPIVGEGKVLLDMPYGSKEIGIERLHLEQDAGKSIHDMDPSSTYVDLNRSGIALMEIVSKPDLRSPEEVNAYIKKLRSIMRYLGTCDGNMQEGSLRADVNVSVRQVGDKKFGTRCEIKNVNSIKFMQMAIEYEAKRQVELLDEGKKIEQETRLFDTKKNETRSMRSKED
;
A
#
# COMPACT_ATOMS: atom_id res chain seq x y z
N GLY A 1 -8.50 1.48 16.42
CA GLY A 1 -7.31 1.29 17.22
C GLY A 1 -7.16 2.30 18.34
N SER A 2 -6.38 1.92 19.30
CA SER A 2 -5.91 2.83 20.36
C SER A 2 -4.81 3.75 19.82
N ALA A 3 -4.49 4.82 20.56
CA ALA A 3 -3.34 5.66 20.23
C ALA A 3 -2.06 4.81 20.32
N THR A 4 -1.42 4.57 19.20
CA THR A 4 -0.19 3.78 19.14
C THR A 4 1.03 4.67 18.91
N LYS A 5 2.18 4.23 19.41
CA LYS A 5 3.46 4.90 19.25
C LYS A 5 4.51 3.90 18.77
N PHE A 6 5.32 4.28 17.81
CA PHE A 6 6.45 3.46 17.37
C PHE A 6 7.38 3.12 18.55
N GLY A 7 7.77 1.86 18.66
CA GLY A 7 8.62 1.37 19.76
C GLY A 7 7.90 1.17 21.11
N ALA A 8 6.57 1.28 21.16
CA ALA A 8 5.81 0.88 22.34
C ALA A 8 5.93 -0.63 22.60
N GLU A 9 5.84 -1.04 23.87
CA GLU A 9 5.83 -2.45 24.26
C GLU A 9 4.73 -3.22 23.49
N PRO A 10 5.00 -4.41 22.95
CA PRO A 10 4.03 -5.19 22.23
C PRO A 10 2.72 -5.37 23.00
N ASN A 11 1.60 -5.21 22.31
CA ASN A 11 0.25 -5.34 22.85
C ASN A 11 -0.12 -4.41 24.02
N SER A 12 0.67 -3.37 24.27
CA SER A 12 0.39 -2.41 25.34
C SER A 12 -0.70 -1.37 25.00
N GLN A 13 -1.05 -1.25 23.72
CA GLN A 13 -1.97 -0.22 23.19
C GLN A 13 -3.06 -0.85 22.30
N VAL A 14 -3.68 -1.91 22.77
CA VAL A 14 -4.73 -2.65 22.04
C VAL A 14 -6.10 -2.28 22.62
N SER A 15 -7.06 -1.94 21.74
CA SER A 15 -8.45 -1.74 22.14
C SER A 15 -9.19 -3.08 22.18
N LEU A 16 -10.33 -3.12 22.89
CA LEU A 16 -11.21 -4.29 22.91
C LEU A 16 -11.76 -4.65 21.51
N ILE A 17 -11.92 -3.65 20.65
CA ILE A 17 -12.35 -3.85 19.26
C ILE A 17 -11.24 -4.57 18.48
N ASP A 18 -10.00 -4.11 18.60
CA ASP A 18 -8.87 -4.64 17.83
C ASP A 18 -8.46 -6.04 18.30
N SER A 19 -8.73 -6.38 19.56
CA SER A 19 -8.57 -7.72 20.11
C SER A 19 -9.77 -8.66 19.83
N ALA A 20 -10.73 -8.21 19.02
CA ALA A 20 -11.93 -8.96 18.64
C ALA A 20 -12.81 -9.39 19.82
N PHE A 21 -12.97 -8.54 20.82
CA PHE A 21 -13.87 -8.84 21.95
C PHE A 21 -15.30 -9.03 21.44
N PRO A 22 -16.02 -10.07 21.91
CA PRO A 22 -17.36 -10.37 21.44
C PRO A 22 -18.32 -9.17 21.54
N GLY A 23 -19.03 -8.87 20.45
CA GLY A 23 -20.01 -7.77 20.38
C GLY A 23 -19.41 -6.39 20.14
N MET A 24 -18.09 -6.24 20.11
CA MET A 24 -17.44 -4.97 19.85
C MET A 24 -17.29 -4.75 18.35
N LEU A 25 -17.80 -3.60 17.86
CA LEU A 25 -17.72 -3.21 16.44
C LEU A 25 -17.01 -1.87 16.29
N PRO A 26 -16.23 -1.68 15.22
CA PRO A 26 -15.54 -0.41 14.96
C PRO A 26 -16.50 0.71 14.58
N VAL A 27 -16.17 1.92 15.00
CA VAL A 27 -16.83 3.17 14.61
C VAL A 27 -15.78 4.11 14.04
N ILE A 28 -16.11 4.78 12.93
CA ILE A 28 -15.16 5.68 12.26
C ILE A 28 -14.87 6.92 13.12
N ASN A 29 -13.59 7.30 13.17
CA ASN A 29 -13.16 8.53 13.79
C ASN A 29 -13.28 9.71 12.80
N LYS A 30 -13.94 10.78 13.22
CA LYS A 30 -14.12 11.99 12.40
C LYS A 30 -12.80 12.58 11.91
N GLU A 31 -11.75 12.56 12.75
CA GLU A 31 -10.44 13.09 12.35
C GLU A 31 -9.80 12.28 11.23
N CYS A 32 -10.01 10.97 11.18
CA CYS A 32 -9.55 10.15 10.05
C CYS A 32 -10.21 10.59 8.74
N ILE A 33 -11.50 10.92 8.77
CA ILE A 33 -12.23 11.49 7.62
C ILE A 33 -11.63 12.84 7.22
N ASN A 34 -11.40 13.73 8.19
CA ASN A 34 -10.83 15.06 7.93
C ASN A 34 -9.44 14.96 7.29
N GLN A 35 -8.60 14.05 7.76
CA GLN A 35 -7.27 13.83 7.20
C GLN A 35 -7.32 13.24 5.79
N ALA A 36 -8.24 12.32 5.52
CA ALA A 36 -8.44 11.78 4.18
C ALA A 36 -8.90 12.87 3.19
N ILE A 37 -9.85 13.71 3.57
CA ILE A 37 -10.31 14.84 2.76
C ILE A 37 -9.16 15.82 2.50
N ARG A 38 -8.42 16.19 3.53
CA ARG A 38 -7.26 17.09 3.41
C ARG A 38 -6.21 16.54 2.45
N THR A 39 -5.90 15.25 2.56
CA THR A 39 -4.98 14.58 1.63
C THR A 39 -5.54 14.57 0.21
N GLY A 40 -6.82 14.24 0.05
CA GLY A 40 -7.49 14.26 -1.26
C GLY A 40 -7.44 15.63 -1.95
N LEU A 41 -7.66 16.71 -1.20
CA LEU A 41 -7.52 18.07 -1.72
C LEU A 41 -6.07 18.37 -2.15
N GLY A 42 -5.09 17.93 -1.39
CA GLY A 42 -3.67 18.05 -1.75
C GLY A 42 -3.26 17.24 -2.99
N LEU A 43 -4.04 16.22 -3.33
CA LEU A 43 -3.87 15.41 -4.55
C LEU A 43 -4.70 15.94 -5.74
N ASN A 44 -5.28 17.13 -5.63
CA ASN A 44 -6.22 17.69 -6.61
C ASN A 44 -7.33 16.70 -6.98
N ALA A 45 -7.81 15.95 -6.00
CA ALA A 45 -8.76 14.88 -6.20
C ALA A 45 -10.19 15.32 -5.86
N LYS A 46 -11.16 14.64 -6.49
CA LYS A 46 -12.57 14.83 -6.21
C LYS A 46 -12.90 14.24 -4.84
N ILE A 47 -13.49 15.03 -3.96
CA ILE A 47 -14.05 14.53 -2.70
C ILE A 47 -15.48 14.05 -2.95
N ASN A 48 -15.78 12.82 -2.54
CA ASN A 48 -17.10 12.24 -2.68
C ASN A 48 -17.96 12.54 -1.44
N ASN A 49 -19.11 13.17 -1.63
CA ASN A 49 -20.03 13.50 -0.53
C ASN A 49 -20.70 12.27 0.07
N ASN A 50 -20.80 11.18 -0.70
CA ASN A 50 -21.34 9.91 -0.27
C ASN A 50 -20.23 8.85 -0.42
N SER A 51 -19.88 8.23 0.67
CA SER A 51 -18.90 7.13 0.69
C SER A 51 -19.43 5.98 1.54
N VAL A 52 -18.96 4.78 1.25
CA VAL A 52 -19.40 3.56 1.91
C VAL A 52 -18.22 2.80 2.43
N PHE A 53 -18.32 2.29 3.65
CA PHE A 53 -17.38 1.33 4.20
C PHE A 53 -17.91 -0.09 3.97
N ASP A 54 -17.04 -0.90 3.41
CA ASP A 54 -17.27 -2.31 3.11
C ASP A 54 -16.53 -3.18 4.13
N ARG A 55 -16.94 -4.45 4.23
CA ARG A 55 -16.26 -5.44 5.05
C ARG A 55 -15.52 -6.42 4.14
N LYS A 56 -14.19 -6.42 4.24
CA LYS A 56 -13.31 -7.37 3.55
C LYS A 56 -12.97 -8.50 4.51
N ASN A 57 -13.57 -9.66 4.30
CA ASN A 57 -13.35 -10.82 5.16
C ASN A 57 -12.10 -11.59 4.75
N TYR A 58 -11.19 -11.77 5.66
CA TYR A 58 -10.03 -12.67 5.52
C TYR A 58 -9.45 -12.98 6.92
N PHE A 59 -8.65 -14.04 7.02
CA PHE A 59 -8.21 -14.57 8.30
C PHE A 59 -6.69 -14.60 8.39
N TYR A 60 -6.14 -13.81 9.33
CA TYR A 60 -4.74 -13.79 9.71
C TYR A 60 -4.63 -13.64 11.22
N ALA A 61 -3.55 -14.15 11.81
CA ALA A 61 -3.32 -14.06 13.26
C ALA A 61 -3.26 -12.61 13.76
N ASP A 62 -2.74 -11.70 12.94
CA ASP A 62 -2.64 -10.25 13.21
C ASP A 62 -3.91 -9.46 12.86
N LEU A 63 -4.97 -10.15 12.47
CA LEU A 63 -6.30 -9.58 12.25
C LEU A 63 -7.37 -10.40 13.01
N PRO A 64 -7.43 -10.30 14.36
CA PRO A 64 -8.29 -11.15 15.19
C PRO A 64 -9.78 -11.05 14.84
N GLN A 65 -10.24 -9.90 14.34
CA GLN A 65 -11.65 -9.69 13.93
C GLN A 65 -12.07 -10.58 12.76
N GLY A 66 -11.11 -11.09 11.96
CA GLY A 66 -11.41 -11.85 10.74
C GLY A 66 -11.97 -11.01 9.59
N TYR A 67 -11.97 -9.71 9.71
CA TYR A 67 -12.36 -8.76 8.65
C TYR A 67 -11.60 -7.44 8.78
N GLN A 68 -11.48 -6.73 7.68
CA GLN A 68 -10.98 -5.37 7.60
C GLN A 68 -12.11 -4.45 7.11
N ILE A 69 -12.37 -3.38 7.83
CA ILE A 69 -13.20 -2.31 7.29
C ILE A 69 -12.36 -1.53 6.28
N SER A 70 -12.90 -1.37 5.08
CA SER A 70 -12.24 -0.72 3.94
C SER A 70 -13.27 -0.01 3.07
N GLN A 71 -12.88 0.55 1.95
CA GLN A 71 -13.77 1.14 0.96
C GLN A 71 -13.40 0.60 -0.43
N TYR A 72 -14.38 0.36 -1.29
CA TYR A 72 -14.15 -0.16 -2.63
C TYR A 72 -14.82 0.70 -3.71
N LYS A 73 -16.13 0.52 -3.93
CA LYS A 73 -16.85 1.21 -5.02
C LYS A 73 -17.11 2.69 -4.74
N ASN A 74 -17.26 3.05 -3.47
CA ASN A 74 -17.60 4.40 -3.05
C ASN A 74 -16.56 4.93 -2.05
N PRO A 75 -15.30 5.17 -2.51
CA PRO A 75 -14.25 5.71 -1.65
C PRO A 75 -14.55 7.18 -1.29
N ILE A 76 -13.97 7.63 -0.18
CA ILE A 76 -14.09 9.03 0.26
C ILE A 76 -13.46 10.01 -0.73
N VAL A 77 -12.37 9.61 -1.40
CA VAL A 77 -11.67 10.43 -2.39
C VAL A 77 -11.63 9.68 -3.71
N GLY A 78 -12.12 10.31 -4.75
CA GLY A 78 -12.12 9.81 -6.11
C GLY A 78 -10.84 10.18 -6.89
N GLU A 79 -11.00 10.35 -8.19
CA GLU A 79 -9.88 10.64 -9.08
C GLU A 79 -9.20 11.98 -8.76
N GLY A 80 -7.90 11.97 -8.89
CA GLY A 80 -7.04 13.13 -8.72
C GLY A 80 -5.78 13.02 -9.56
N LYS A 81 -4.79 13.86 -9.25
CA LYS A 81 -3.54 13.88 -9.98
C LYS A 81 -2.40 14.49 -9.19
N VAL A 82 -1.20 14.03 -9.48
CA VAL A 82 0.06 14.57 -8.94
C VAL A 82 0.96 14.96 -10.09
N LEU A 83 1.50 16.18 -10.05
CA LEU A 83 2.44 16.66 -11.05
C LEU A 83 3.87 16.41 -10.56
N LEU A 84 4.63 15.68 -11.36
CA LEU A 84 6.04 15.39 -11.11
C LEU A 84 6.91 16.38 -11.88
N ASP A 85 7.94 16.89 -11.23
CA ASP A 85 8.99 17.70 -11.86
C ASP A 85 10.13 16.77 -12.26
N MET A 86 10.20 16.42 -13.55
CA MET A 86 11.21 15.52 -14.11
C MET A 86 12.24 16.32 -14.92
N PRO A 87 13.48 15.80 -15.12
CA PRO A 87 14.50 16.49 -15.93
C PRO A 87 14.07 16.82 -17.37
N TYR A 88 13.10 16.04 -17.89
CA TYR A 88 12.55 16.22 -19.24
C TYR A 88 11.24 17.05 -19.27
N GLY A 89 10.85 17.66 -18.17
CA GLY A 89 9.63 18.46 -18.03
C GLY A 89 8.65 17.88 -17.02
N SER A 90 7.50 18.51 -16.88
CA SER A 90 6.47 18.05 -15.96
C SER A 90 5.75 16.81 -16.49
N LYS A 91 5.50 15.84 -15.60
CA LYS A 91 4.69 14.65 -15.88
C LYS A 91 3.55 14.54 -14.89
N GLU A 92 2.34 14.37 -15.41
CA GLU A 92 1.15 14.14 -14.60
C GLU A 92 0.99 12.64 -14.34
N ILE A 93 0.75 12.27 -13.08
CA ILE A 93 0.39 10.92 -12.63
C ILE A 93 -1.03 10.98 -12.07
N GLY A 94 -1.92 10.21 -12.66
CA GLY A 94 -3.29 10.09 -12.19
C GLY A 94 -3.37 9.34 -10.86
N ILE A 95 -4.27 9.80 -10.00
CA ILE A 95 -4.71 9.09 -8.81
C ILE A 95 -6.07 8.48 -9.13
N GLU A 96 -6.22 7.18 -8.93
CA GLU A 96 -7.49 6.48 -9.11
C GLU A 96 -8.45 6.81 -7.96
N ARG A 97 -7.94 6.72 -6.73
CA ARG A 97 -8.68 7.00 -5.51
C ARG A 97 -7.75 7.08 -4.29
N LEU A 98 -8.27 7.63 -3.22
CA LEU A 98 -7.81 7.41 -1.86
C LEU A 98 -8.98 6.85 -1.06
N HIS A 99 -8.76 5.76 -0.36
CA HIS A 99 -9.75 5.19 0.52
C HIS A 99 -9.21 4.98 1.93
N LEU A 100 -10.11 4.91 2.89
CA LEU A 100 -9.79 4.62 4.29
C LEU A 100 -10.00 3.14 4.57
N GLU A 101 -9.09 2.58 5.35
CA GLU A 101 -9.20 1.22 5.84
C GLU A 101 -8.57 1.07 7.22
N GLN A 102 -8.77 -0.08 7.86
CA GLN A 102 -8.08 -0.45 9.10
C GLN A 102 -6.74 -1.08 8.78
N ASP A 103 -5.69 -0.70 9.52
CA ASP A 103 -4.42 -1.43 9.47
C ASP A 103 -4.54 -2.75 10.26
N ALA A 104 -3.78 -3.76 9.88
CA ALA A 104 -3.63 -5.00 10.63
C ALA A 104 -2.56 -4.85 11.72
N GLY A 105 -2.49 -5.81 12.63
CA GLY A 105 -1.38 -5.94 13.56
C GLY A 105 -0.09 -6.34 12.86
N LYS A 106 0.87 -6.84 13.62
CA LYS A 106 2.16 -7.29 13.13
C LYS A 106 2.38 -8.75 13.54
N SER A 107 2.67 -9.60 12.58
CA SER A 107 3.17 -10.96 12.82
C SER A 107 4.70 -10.96 12.84
N ILE A 108 5.29 -11.59 13.84
CA ILE A 108 6.73 -11.65 14.08
C ILE A 108 7.15 -13.12 14.02
N HIS A 109 7.99 -13.48 13.03
CA HIS A 109 8.37 -14.86 12.72
C HIS A 109 9.83 -15.18 13.03
N ASP A 110 10.63 -14.17 13.38
CA ASP A 110 12.09 -14.26 13.52
C ASP A 110 12.56 -14.46 14.98
N MET A 111 11.64 -14.45 15.93
CA MET A 111 11.97 -14.67 17.35
C MET A 111 12.08 -16.15 17.74
N ASP A 112 11.28 -17.01 17.13
CA ASP A 112 11.23 -18.45 17.40
C ASP A 112 10.80 -19.17 16.11
N PRO A 113 11.57 -20.18 15.64
CA PRO A 113 11.23 -20.93 14.43
C PRO A 113 9.91 -21.74 14.52
N SER A 114 9.47 -22.06 15.73
CA SER A 114 8.27 -22.88 15.99
C SER A 114 7.03 -22.07 16.29
N SER A 115 7.16 -20.74 16.46
CA SER A 115 6.07 -19.89 16.94
C SER A 115 6.00 -18.57 16.18
N THR A 116 4.80 -18.07 15.97
CA THR A 116 4.55 -16.72 15.47
C THR A 116 4.03 -15.85 16.62
N TYR A 117 4.73 -14.77 16.89
CA TYR A 117 4.29 -13.75 17.85
C TYR A 117 3.45 -12.70 17.15
N VAL A 118 2.46 -12.18 17.85
CA VAL A 118 1.54 -11.17 17.31
C VAL A 118 1.55 -9.93 18.19
N ASP A 119 1.78 -8.78 17.56
CA ASP A 119 1.65 -7.45 18.15
C ASP A 119 0.47 -6.72 17.51
N LEU A 120 -0.56 -6.45 18.29
CA LEU A 120 -1.80 -5.80 17.86
C LEU A 120 -1.81 -4.28 18.06
N ASN A 121 -0.72 -3.66 18.46
CA ASN A 121 -0.67 -2.20 18.68
C ASN A 121 -1.11 -1.39 17.45
N ARG A 122 -0.83 -1.87 16.24
CA ARG A 122 -1.25 -1.23 14.99
C ARG A 122 -2.63 -1.63 14.51
N SER A 123 -3.20 -2.69 15.04
CA SER A 123 -4.49 -3.21 14.62
C SER A 123 -5.58 -2.14 14.76
N GLY A 124 -6.35 -1.94 13.70
CA GLY A 124 -7.43 -0.97 13.66
C GLY A 124 -7.01 0.51 13.59
N ILE A 125 -5.71 0.81 13.46
CA ILE A 125 -5.26 2.17 13.14
C ILE A 125 -5.78 2.52 11.75
N ALA A 126 -6.28 3.75 11.60
CA ALA A 126 -6.76 4.21 10.30
C ALA A 126 -5.59 4.34 9.31
N LEU A 127 -5.76 3.71 8.16
CA LEU A 127 -4.82 3.70 7.06
C LEU A 127 -5.47 4.38 5.85
N MET A 128 -4.75 5.27 5.20
CA MET A 128 -5.12 5.83 3.90
C MET A 128 -4.38 5.05 2.81
N GLU A 129 -5.11 4.42 1.91
CA GLU A 129 -4.53 3.81 0.72
C GLU A 129 -4.74 4.73 -0.49
N ILE A 130 -3.64 5.18 -1.08
CA ILE A 130 -3.62 5.98 -2.30
C ILE A 130 -3.29 5.05 -3.46
N VAL A 131 -4.21 4.91 -4.41
CA VAL A 131 -4.03 4.08 -5.60
C VAL A 131 -3.75 4.97 -6.79
N SER A 132 -2.59 4.81 -7.42
CA SER A 132 -2.25 5.53 -8.65
C SER A 132 -2.85 4.85 -9.87
N LYS A 133 -3.12 5.65 -10.93
CA LYS A 133 -3.31 5.10 -12.28
C LYS A 133 -1.97 4.55 -12.80
N PRO A 134 -1.99 3.63 -13.78
CA PRO A 134 -0.78 3.00 -14.30
C PRO A 134 -0.02 3.91 -15.28
N ASP A 135 0.36 5.11 -14.82
CA ASP A 135 0.99 6.16 -15.62
C ASP A 135 2.52 6.20 -15.48
N LEU A 136 3.05 5.58 -14.40
CA LEU A 136 4.48 5.51 -14.15
C LEU A 136 5.17 4.57 -15.17
N ARG A 137 6.34 4.99 -15.68
CA ARG A 137 7.06 4.29 -16.76
C ARG A 137 8.51 3.96 -16.43
N SER A 138 9.03 4.46 -15.33
CA SER A 138 10.43 4.20 -14.95
C SER A 138 10.61 4.22 -13.43
N PRO A 139 11.72 3.62 -12.93
CA PRO A 139 12.09 3.70 -11.51
C PRO A 139 12.31 5.14 -11.03
N GLU A 140 12.82 6.02 -11.88
CA GLU A 140 13.04 7.44 -11.58
C GLU A 140 11.72 8.18 -11.36
N GLU A 141 10.71 7.88 -12.17
CA GLU A 141 9.37 8.42 -11.99
C GLU A 141 8.73 7.94 -10.68
N VAL A 142 8.93 6.68 -10.31
CA VAL A 142 8.47 6.14 -9.02
C VAL A 142 9.15 6.86 -7.86
N ASN A 143 10.47 7.09 -7.94
CA ASN A 143 11.20 7.86 -6.95
C ASN A 143 10.62 9.28 -6.79
N ALA A 144 10.42 9.99 -7.91
CA ALA A 144 9.84 11.33 -7.90
C ALA A 144 8.40 11.32 -7.33
N TYR A 145 7.60 10.34 -7.72
CA TYR A 145 6.22 10.17 -7.25
C TYR A 145 6.13 9.96 -5.74
N ILE A 146 6.87 9.01 -5.19
CA ILE A 146 6.85 8.72 -3.74
C ILE A 146 7.39 9.93 -2.94
N LYS A 147 8.45 10.58 -3.42
CA LYS A 147 8.96 11.81 -2.77
C LYS A 147 7.93 12.93 -2.79
N LYS A 148 7.22 13.11 -3.90
CA LYS A 148 6.16 14.14 -4.03
C LYS A 148 5.00 13.85 -3.09
N LEU A 149 4.50 12.62 -3.06
CA LEU A 149 3.45 12.21 -2.12
C LEU A 149 3.86 12.43 -0.66
N ARG A 150 5.06 11.98 -0.30
CA ARG A 150 5.61 12.17 1.04
C ARG A 150 5.65 13.65 1.42
N SER A 151 6.11 14.51 0.51
CA SER A 151 6.18 15.95 0.74
C SER A 151 4.79 16.57 0.93
N ILE A 152 3.82 16.19 0.11
CA ILE A 152 2.43 16.66 0.22
C ILE A 152 1.85 16.28 1.59
N MET A 153 1.94 15.02 1.97
CA MET A 153 1.36 14.52 3.23
C MET A 153 2.03 15.14 4.45
N ARG A 154 3.35 15.34 4.42
CA ARG A 154 4.07 16.03 5.50
C ARG A 154 3.67 17.50 5.62
N TYR A 155 3.56 18.19 4.49
CA TYR A 155 3.12 19.59 4.46
C TYR A 155 1.70 19.75 5.01
N LEU A 156 0.80 18.83 4.66
CA LEU A 156 -0.58 18.81 5.13
C LEU A 156 -0.73 18.31 6.59
N GLY A 157 0.31 17.72 7.14
CA GLY A 157 0.28 17.14 8.48
C GLY A 157 -0.57 15.87 8.60
N THR A 158 -0.80 15.16 7.49
CA THR A 158 -1.61 13.93 7.46
C THR A 158 -0.80 12.65 7.57
N CYS A 159 0.53 12.72 7.37
CA CYS A 159 1.47 11.63 7.59
C CYS A 159 2.88 12.19 7.78
N ASP A 160 3.67 11.61 8.66
CA ASP A 160 5.08 11.98 8.85
C ASP A 160 5.99 11.48 7.70
N GLY A 161 5.50 10.51 6.92
CA GLY A 161 6.19 9.95 5.77
C GLY A 161 7.41 9.08 6.14
N ASN A 162 7.48 8.57 7.38
CA ASN A 162 8.59 7.74 7.82
C ASN A 162 8.41 6.28 7.35
N MET A 163 9.15 5.90 6.32
CA MET A 163 9.10 4.55 5.77
C MET A 163 9.74 3.50 6.70
N GLN A 164 10.73 3.90 7.49
CA GLN A 164 11.42 2.99 8.42
C GLN A 164 10.53 2.58 9.59
N GLU A 165 9.68 3.49 10.04
CA GLU A 165 8.69 3.23 11.07
C GLU A 165 7.36 2.67 10.52
N GLY A 166 7.27 2.53 9.19
CA GLY A 166 6.08 2.02 8.52
C GLY A 166 4.90 3.00 8.45
N SER A 167 5.14 4.29 8.69
CA SER A 167 4.12 5.34 8.52
C SER A 167 3.75 5.54 7.04
N LEU A 168 4.68 5.28 6.15
CA LEU A 168 4.48 5.26 4.70
C LEU A 168 4.99 3.94 4.15
N ARG A 169 4.12 3.20 3.49
CA ARG A 169 4.42 1.93 2.81
C ARG A 169 3.97 2.02 1.36
N ALA A 170 4.57 1.23 0.50
CA ALA A 170 4.10 1.10 -0.87
C ALA A 170 4.21 -0.35 -1.33
N ASP A 171 3.20 -0.80 -2.06
CA ASP A 171 3.24 -2.01 -2.86
C ASP A 171 3.39 -1.59 -4.32
N VAL A 172 4.21 -2.31 -5.09
CA VAL A 172 4.51 -1.98 -6.47
C VAL A 172 3.89 -3.02 -7.39
N ASN A 173 3.08 -2.56 -8.34
CA ASN A 173 2.54 -3.40 -9.39
C ASN A 173 3.33 -3.17 -10.68
N VAL A 174 3.94 -4.21 -11.21
CA VAL A 174 4.78 -4.16 -12.41
C VAL A 174 4.21 -5.03 -13.51
N SER A 175 4.09 -4.47 -14.70
CA SER A 175 3.84 -5.19 -15.95
C SER A 175 4.69 -4.59 -17.07
N VAL A 176 4.93 -5.37 -18.11
CA VAL A 176 5.65 -4.93 -19.31
C VAL A 176 4.80 -5.12 -20.54
N ARG A 177 5.05 -4.31 -21.57
CA ARG A 177 4.45 -4.42 -22.91
C ARG A 177 5.43 -3.92 -23.97
N GLN A 178 5.21 -4.33 -25.21
CA GLN A 178 6.00 -3.81 -26.31
C GLN A 178 5.74 -2.31 -26.51
N VAL A 179 6.76 -1.61 -26.98
CA VAL A 179 6.64 -0.19 -27.32
C VAL A 179 5.59 -0.01 -28.42
N GLY A 180 4.63 0.87 -28.19
CA GLY A 180 3.50 1.11 -29.10
C GLY A 180 2.22 0.37 -28.74
N ASP A 181 2.29 -0.68 -27.93
CA ASP A 181 1.10 -1.38 -27.46
C ASP A 181 0.26 -0.52 -26.53
N LYS A 182 -1.07 -0.55 -26.72
CA LYS A 182 -2.03 0.13 -25.84
C LYS A 182 -2.43 -0.73 -24.65
N LYS A 183 -2.47 -2.06 -24.83
CA LYS A 183 -2.88 -3.00 -23.78
C LYS A 183 -1.74 -3.26 -22.81
N PHE A 184 -2.00 -3.15 -21.53
CA PHE A 184 -1.04 -3.52 -20.48
C PHE A 184 -0.82 -5.04 -20.46
N GLY A 185 0.40 -5.43 -20.11
CA GLY A 185 0.73 -6.82 -19.82
C GLY A 185 0.15 -7.30 -18.48
N THR A 186 0.37 -8.57 -18.18
CA THR A 186 -0.01 -9.16 -16.87
C THR A 186 0.86 -8.58 -15.78
N ARG A 187 0.24 -8.06 -14.73
CA ARG A 187 0.94 -7.44 -13.61
C ARG A 187 1.30 -8.44 -12.52
N CYS A 188 2.46 -8.24 -11.91
CA CYS A 188 2.83 -8.85 -10.65
C CYS A 188 2.90 -7.77 -9.56
N GLU A 189 2.40 -8.08 -8.37
CA GLU A 189 2.51 -7.22 -7.20
C GLU A 189 3.80 -7.55 -6.44
N ILE A 190 4.62 -6.55 -6.15
CA ILE A 190 5.88 -6.73 -5.42
C ILE A 190 5.74 -6.15 -4.03
N LYS A 191 5.98 -6.97 -3.02
CA LYS A 191 5.97 -6.61 -1.59
C LYS A 191 7.37 -6.57 -0.99
N ASN A 192 7.47 -6.07 0.24
CA ASN A 192 8.73 -5.92 0.98
C ASN A 192 9.69 -4.90 0.37
N VAL A 193 9.17 -3.81 -0.15
CA VAL A 193 9.95 -2.70 -0.73
C VAL A 193 9.97 -1.52 0.23
N ASN A 194 10.69 -1.68 1.34
CA ASN A 194 10.66 -0.79 2.51
C ASN A 194 11.45 0.53 2.34
N SER A 195 11.92 0.82 1.14
CA SER A 195 12.58 2.08 0.80
C SER A 195 12.39 2.41 -0.67
N ILE A 196 12.52 3.68 -1.03
CA ILE A 196 12.45 4.11 -2.45
C ILE A 196 13.51 3.40 -3.29
N LYS A 197 14.73 3.21 -2.74
CA LYS A 197 15.79 2.48 -3.40
C LYS A 197 15.38 1.03 -3.70
N PHE A 198 14.80 0.33 -2.73
CA PHE A 198 14.33 -1.05 -2.94
C PHE A 198 13.16 -1.12 -3.91
N MET A 199 12.28 -0.11 -3.94
CA MET A 199 11.24 -0.03 -4.97
C MET A 199 11.84 0.04 -6.38
N GLN A 200 12.83 0.92 -6.59
CA GLN A 200 13.51 1.06 -7.88
C GLN A 200 14.18 -0.25 -8.31
N MET A 201 14.94 -0.87 -7.42
CA MET A 201 15.61 -2.15 -7.69
C MET A 201 14.62 -3.28 -7.98
N ALA A 202 13.54 -3.35 -7.23
CA ALA A 202 12.49 -4.35 -7.44
C ALA A 202 11.78 -4.18 -8.80
N ILE A 203 11.52 -2.95 -9.22
CA ILE A 203 10.91 -2.63 -10.51
C ILE A 203 11.85 -3.05 -11.66
N GLU A 204 13.12 -2.69 -11.58
CA GLU A 204 14.12 -3.04 -12.59
C GLU A 204 14.24 -4.56 -12.75
N TYR A 205 14.41 -5.26 -11.62
CA TYR A 205 14.51 -6.71 -11.63
C TYR A 205 13.26 -7.37 -12.21
N GLU A 206 12.09 -6.98 -11.73
CA GLU A 206 10.84 -7.60 -12.13
C GLU A 206 10.49 -7.33 -13.62
N ALA A 207 10.74 -6.09 -14.08
CA ALA A 207 10.56 -5.76 -15.49
C ALA A 207 11.47 -6.61 -16.39
N LYS A 208 12.75 -6.73 -16.02
CA LYS A 208 13.70 -7.58 -16.73
C LYS A 208 13.27 -9.05 -16.75
N ARG A 209 12.89 -9.61 -15.60
CA ARG A 209 12.38 -10.97 -15.47
C ARG A 209 11.19 -11.23 -16.40
N GLN A 210 10.22 -10.29 -16.43
CA GLN A 210 9.03 -10.42 -17.28
C GLN A 210 9.39 -10.36 -18.76
N VAL A 211 10.30 -9.48 -19.16
CA VAL A 211 10.80 -9.42 -20.57
C VAL A 211 11.46 -10.73 -20.96
N GLU A 212 12.39 -11.25 -20.15
CA GLU A 212 13.09 -12.51 -20.40
C GLU A 212 12.11 -13.69 -20.59
N LEU A 213 11.10 -13.81 -19.73
CA LEU A 213 10.07 -14.84 -19.84
C LEU A 213 9.25 -14.71 -21.12
N LEU A 214 8.87 -13.49 -21.50
CA LEU A 214 8.09 -13.24 -22.72
C LEU A 214 8.92 -13.52 -23.97
N ASP A 215 10.21 -13.18 -23.97
CA ASP A 215 11.13 -13.47 -25.08
C ASP A 215 11.36 -14.98 -25.26
N GLU A 216 11.30 -15.75 -24.17
CA GLU A 216 11.29 -17.21 -24.19
C GLU A 216 9.94 -17.83 -24.61
N GLY A 217 8.94 -17.02 -24.93
CA GLY A 217 7.59 -17.48 -25.30
C GLY A 217 6.74 -17.95 -24.12
N LYS A 218 7.18 -17.70 -22.88
CA LYS A 218 6.43 -18.03 -21.65
C LYS A 218 5.39 -16.95 -21.34
N LYS A 219 4.39 -17.31 -20.55
CA LYS A 219 3.37 -16.36 -20.06
C LYS A 219 3.76 -15.84 -18.69
N ILE A 220 3.36 -14.61 -18.40
CA ILE A 220 3.44 -14.03 -17.06
C ILE A 220 2.16 -14.41 -16.31
N GLU A 221 2.32 -15.03 -15.15
CA GLU A 221 1.22 -15.31 -14.22
C GLU A 221 1.00 -14.11 -13.28
N GLN A 222 -0.26 -13.80 -12.99
CA GLN A 222 -0.60 -12.76 -12.05
C GLN A 222 -0.41 -13.28 -10.64
N GLU A 223 0.62 -12.81 -9.96
CA GLU A 223 1.00 -13.28 -8.63
C GLU A 223 1.47 -12.14 -7.73
N THR A 224 1.54 -12.43 -6.42
CA THR A 224 2.26 -11.61 -5.45
C THR A 224 3.67 -12.16 -5.27
N ARG A 225 4.66 -11.30 -5.40
CA ARG A 225 6.08 -11.63 -5.26
C ARG A 225 6.71 -10.84 -4.11
N LEU A 226 7.67 -11.44 -3.44
CA LEU A 226 8.45 -10.81 -2.38
C LEU A 226 9.79 -10.35 -2.94
N PHE A 227 10.17 -9.10 -2.68
CA PHE A 227 11.52 -8.63 -2.99
C PHE A 227 12.50 -9.06 -1.90
N ASP A 228 13.53 -9.82 -2.29
CA ASP A 228 14.63 -10.22 -1.43
C ASP A 228 15.72 -9.14 -1.47
N THR A 229 15.83 -8.36 -0.41
CA THR A 229 16.76 -7.23 -0.32
C THR A 229 18.24 -7.64 -0.23
N LYS A 230 18.53 -8.90 0.09
CA LYS A 230 19.90 -9.43 0.15
C LYS A 230 20.37 -9.90 -1.23
N LYS A 231 19.48 -10.55 -1.96
CA LYS A 231 19.77 -11.09 -3.31
C LYS A 231 19.44 -10.11 -4.42
N ASN A 232 18.65 -9.07 -4.13
CA ASN A 232 18.10 -8.10 -5.09
C ASN A 232 17.27 -8.79 -6.20
N GLU A 233 16.43 -9.73 -5.83
CA GLU A 233 15.56 -10.48 -6.73
C GLU A 233 14.14 -10.59 -6.17
N THR A 234 13.17 -10.89 -7.03
CA THR A 234 11.80 -11.20 -6.59
C THR A 234 11.58 -12.72 -6.58
N ARG A 235 10.83 -13.21 -5.59
CA ARG A 235 10.39 -14.61 -5.52
C ARG A 235 8.88 -14.69 -5.36
N SER A 236 8.26 -15.72 -5.93
CA SER A 236 6.83 -15.96 -5.76
C SER A 236 6.47 -16.16 -4.30
N MET A 237 5.36 -15.57 -3.86
CA MET A 237 4.79 -15.81 -2.53
C MET A 237 3.54 -16.68 -2.62
N ARG A 238 2.62 -16.30 -3.52
CA ARG A 238 1.34 -16.98 -3.73
C ARG A 238 0.78 -16.58 -5.09
N SER A 239 -0.02 -17.44 -5.69
CA SER A 239 -0.86 -17.04 -6.81
C SER A 239 -2.02 -16.17 -6.32
N LYS A 240 -2.60 -15.32 -7.17
CA LYS A 240 -3.78 -14.51 -6.80
C LYS A 240 -5.10 -15.28 -6.96
N GLU A 241 -5.04 -16.54 -7.33
CA GLU A 241 -6.19 -17.42 -7.47
C GLU A 241 -6.46 -18.26 -6.21
N ASP A 242 -5.60 -18.17 -5.19
CA ASP A 242 -5.74 -18.87 -3.90
C ASP A 242 -6.40 -17.99 -2.82
#